data_8cfb4a5289a248065696df7cdc403b8e
#
_entry.id   8cfb4a5289a248065696df7cdc403b8e
#
_cell.length_a   1.000
_cell.length_b   1.000
_cell.length_c   1.000
_cell.angle_alpha   90.00
_cell.angle_beta   90.00
_cell.angle_gamma   90.00
#
_symmetry.space_group_name_H-M   'P 1'
#
loop_
_entity.id
_entity.type
_entity.pdbx_description
1 polymer ?
#
loop_
_entity_poly.entity_id
_entity_poly.type
_entity_poly.pdbx_seq_one_letter_code
_entity_poly.pdbx_strand_id
1 'polypeptide(L)'
;MKKTILHVAVLAVAALPSLSAHAWSREGHRLTALVAQNHLTPIAAQNVKAILGQDSMADVAPWADEYRNDHPTTGPWHFTDIPGSQERYDRMRDCPAPPLDPKAAIRDCSIDRIIYFENQLKNPNLPKDEQLLDLKLLIHLMGDLHQPLHNILEAKGGNNIKVVEFGALNCDGWPCNLHSTWDHGLIDHRNLSEKKYVDLLEATIKKRNLEQEATVGNLVHWANQSHFYAQEAWLPNGSLVNKAYFEKNIVIVDDQLALGGLRLANALNAIFTTPPPSAETIK
;
A
#
# COMPACT_ATOMS: atom_id res chain seq x y z
N MET A 1 60.49 30.62 -14.13
CA MET A 1 59.16 30.63 -13.49
C MET A 1 58.34 29.49 -14.10
N LYS A 2 58.20 28.35 -13.37
CA LYS A 2 57.38 27.20 -13.83
C LYS A 2 55.97 27.38 -13.29
N LYS A 3 54.97 27.48 -14.18
CA LYS A 3 53.55 27.55 -13.80
C LYS A 3 53.04 26.13 -13.57
N THR A 4 52.70 25.80 -12.35
CA THR A 4 52.05 24.54 -11.97
C THR A 4 50.56 24.71 -12.23
N ILE A 5 49.99 23.91 -13.15
CA ILE A 5 48.56 23.85 -13.45
C ILE A 5 47.94 22.84 -12.49
N LEU A 6 47.12 23.30 -11.59
CA LEU A 6 46.33 22.47 -10.65
C LEU A 6 45.09 21.95 -11.37
N HIS A 7 45.07 20.62 -11.65
CA HIS A 7 43.87 19.98 -12.19
C HIS A 7 42.90 19.66 -11.03
N VAL A 8 41.80 20.37 -10.97
CA VAL A 8 40.67 20.03 -10.07
C VAL A 8 39.85 18.96 -10.74
N ALA A 9 39.92 17.74 -10.25
CA ALA A 9 39.04 16.65 -10.67
C ALA A 9 37.68 16.85 -10.02
N VAL A 10 36.67 17.22 -10.80
CA VAL A 10 35.25 17.25 -10.37
C VAL A 10 34.77 15.81 -10.38
N LEU A 11 34.64 15.21 -9.19
CA LEU A 11 33.92 13.95 -9.03
C LEU A 11 32.41 14.21 -9.26
N ALA A 12 31.93 13.81 -10.42
CA ALA A 12 30.47 13.70 -10.63
C ALA A 12 29.94 12.53 -9.78
N VAL A 13 29.28 12.84 -8.68
CA VAL A 13 28.50 11.88 -7.92
C VAL A 13 27.28 11.54 -8.80
N ALA A 14 27.33 10.42 -9.47
CA ALA A 14 26.16 9.87 -10.14
C ALA A 14 25.13 9.53 -9.04
N ALA A 15 24.06 10.29 -8.97
CA ALA A 15 22.88 9.93 -8.18
C ALA A 15 22.33 8.62 -8.76
N LEU A 16 22.56 7.52 -8.06
CA LEU A 16 21.91 6.26 -8.37
C LEU A 16 20.41 6.49 -8.16
N PRO A 17 19.55 6.14 -9.13
CA PRO A 17 18.11 6.20 -8.91
C PRO A 17 17.80 5.32 -7.69
N SER A 18 17.14 5.91 -6.70
CA SER A 18 16.61 5.18 -5.56
C SER A 18 15.64 4.14 -6.11
N LEU A 19 15.93 2.86 -5.86
CA LEU A 19 15.00 1.76 -6.10
C LEU A 19 13.77 2.04 -5.25
N SER A 20 12.74 2.58 -5.87
CA SER A 20 11.45 2.75 -5.23
C SER A 20 10.86 1.35 -5.07
N ALA A 21 10.87 0.82 -3.85
CA ALA A 21 9.99 -0.30 -3.53
C ALA A 21 8.57 0.25 -3.71
N HIS A 22 7.85 -0.25 -4.68
CA HIS A 22 6.43 0.03 -4.85
C HIS A 22 5.68 -0.91 -3.89
N ALA A 23 4.66 -0.41 -3.27
CA ALA A 23 3.60 -1.14 -2.58
C ALA A 23 2.96 -2.17 -3.54
N TRP A 24 1.84 -2.80 -3.18
CA TRP A 24 1.11 -3.50 -4.24
C TRP A 24 1.33 -2.76 -5.56
N SER A 25 1.72 -3.45 -6.61
CA SER A 25 1.87 -2.81 -7.92
C SER A 25 0.62 -2.00 -8.29
N ARG A 26 0.73 -1.20 -9.33
CA ARG A 26 -0.42 -0.48 -9.89
C ARG A 26 -1.68 -1.37 -9.96
N GLU A 27 -1.53 -2.64 -10.37
CA GLU A 27 -2.66 -3.56 -10.51
C GLU A 27 -3.24 -3.96 -9.16
N GLY A 28 -2.43 -4.33 -8.17
CA GLY A 28 -2.91 -4.71 -6.85
C GLY A 28 -3.66 -3.58 -6.13
N HIS A 29 -3.14 -2.34 -6.18
CA HIS A 29 -3.85 -1.17 -5.66
C HIS A 29 -5.19 -0.93 -6.38
N ARG A 30 -5.22 -1.08 -7.69
CA ARG A 30 -6.47 -0.96 -8.48
C ARG A 30 -7.49 -2.01 -8.08
N LEU A 31 -7.06 -3.27 -7.92
CA LEU A 31 -7.93 -4.37 -7.51
C LEU A 31 -8.54 -4.12 -6.13
N THR A 32 -7.73 -3.71 -5.15
CA THR A 32 -8.20 -3.32 -3.81
C THR A 32 -9.23 -2.19 -3.88
N ALA A 33 -8.93 -1.14 -4.66
CA ALA A 33 -9.82 0.00 -4.82
C ALA A 33 -11.14 -0.35 -5.54
N LEU A 34 -11.12 -1.26 -6.53
CA LEU A 34 -12.32 -1.73 -7.23
C LEU A 34 -13.21 -2.56 -6.32
N VAL A 35 -12.64 -3.45 -5.49
CA VAL A 35 -13.40 -4.15 -4.46
C VAL A 35 -14.03 -3.13 -3.51
N ALA A 36 -13.27 -2.15 -3.01
CA ALA A 36 -13.81 -1.12 -2.13
C ALA A 36 -14.97 -0.35 -2.79
N GLN A 37 -14.80 0.05 -4.04
CA GLN A 37 -15.83 0.80 -4.79
C GLN A 37 -17.14 0.01 -4.92
N ASN A 38 -17.07 -1.32 -5.10
CA ASN A 38 -18.25 -2.18 -5.18
C ASN A 38 -19.02 -2.30 -3.85
N HIS A 39 -18.35 -2.05 -2.71
CA HIS A 39 -18.91 -2.19 -1.37
C HIS A 39 -19.21 -0.85 -0.68
N LEU A 40 -19.10 0.29 -1.40
CA LEU A 40 -19.54 1.59 -0.88
C LEU A 40 -21.06 1.67 -0.75
N THR A 41 -21.51 2.29 0.34
CA THR A 41 -22.91 2.75 0.41
C THR A 41 -23.16 3.83 -0.64
N PRO A 42 -24.41 4.04 -1.10
CA PRO A 42 -24.72 5.10 -2.06
C PRO A 42 -24.26 6.49 -1.60
N ILE A 43 -24.30 6.77 -0.30
CA ILE A 43 -23.88 8.06 0.28
C ILE A 43 -22.34 8.18 0.21
N ALA A 44 -21.60 7.15 0.62
CA ALA A 44 -20.15 7.17 0.53
C ALA A 44 -19.68 7.26 -0.92
N ALA A 45 -20.30 6.52 -1.84
CA ALA A 45 -19.99 6.60 -3.27
C ALA A 45 -20.19 8.02 -3.85
N GLN A 46 -21.26 8.72 -3.44
CA GLN A 46 -21.50 10.12 -3.85
C GLN A 46 -20.40 11.07 -3.32
N ASN A 47 -20.00 10.92 -2.05
CA ASN A 47 -18.94 11.74 -1.46
C ASN A 47 -17.58 11.48 -2.13
N VAL A 48 -17.20 10.22 -2.29
CA VAL A 48 -15.97 9.82 -2.99
C VAL A 48 -15.95 10.41 -4.41
N LYS A 49 -17.06 10.28 -5.15
CA LYS A 49 -17.19 10.87 -6.48
C LYS A 49 -17.11 12.39 -6.48
N ALA A 50 -17.69 13.05 -5.49
CA ALA A 50 -17.62 14.51 -5.36
C ALA A 50 -16.19 15.01 -5.10
N ILE A 51 -15.38 14.23 -4.36
CA ILE A 51 -13.98 14.55 -4.07
C ILE A 51 -13.08 14.22 -5.27
N LEU A 52 -13.20 13.03 -5.86
CA LEU A 52 -12.34 12.56 -6.95
C LEU A 52 -12.66 13.20 -8.31
N GLY A 53 -13.85 13.77 -8.48
CA GLY A 53 -14.26 14.43 -9.72
C GLY A 53 -14.46 13.41 -10.87
N GLN A 54 -13.62 13.41 -11.88
CA GLN A 54 -13.72 12.50 -13.03
C GLN A 54 -13.07 11.15 -12.78
N ASP A 55 -12.08 11.10 -11.88
CA ASP A 55 -11.33 9.89 -11.60
C ASP A 55 -12.16 8.87 -10.80
N SER A 56 -11.86 7.59 -10.97
CA SER A 56 -12.34 6.51 -10.11
C SER A 56 -11.36 6.26 -8.95
N MET A 57 -11.80 5.52 -7.94
CA MET A 57 -10.90 5.07 -6.87
C MET A 57 -9.73 4.25 -7.44
N ALA A 58 -9.98 3.41 -8.45
CA ALA A 58 -8.94 2.61 -9.09
C ALA A 58 -7.92 3.46 -9.86
N ASP A 59 -8.33 4.59 -10.45
CA ASP A 59 -7.40 5.47 -11.18
C ASP A 59 -6.43 6.18 -10.24
N VAL A 60 -6.87 6.54 -9.04
CA VAL A 60 -6.05 7.23 -8.06
C VAL A 60 -5.31 6.30 -7.10
N ALA A 61 -5.69 5.03 -7.01
CA ALA A 61 -5.11 4.09 -6.05
C ALA A 61 -3.58 3.95 -6.13
N PRO A 62 -2.92 3.91 -7.30
CA PRO A 62 -1.45 3.83 -7.38
C PRO A 62 -0.74 5.19 -7.24
N TRP A 63 -1.48 6.30 -7.13
CA TRP A 63 -0.92 7.65 -7.21
C TRP A 63 0.09 7.97 -6.09
N ALA A 64 -0.06 7.44 -4.90
CA ALA A 64 0.82 7.77 -3.77
C ALA A 64 2.25 7.28 -3.98
N ASP A 65 2.46 6.22 -4.74
CA ASP A 65 3.78 5.75 -5.15
C ASP A 65 4.52 6.75 -6.05
N GLU A 66 3.78 7.42 -6.93
CA GLU A 66 4.34 8.48 -7.76
C GLU A 66 4.59 9.75 -6.92
N TYR A 67 3.65 10.08 -6.03
CA TYR A 67 3.72 11.26 -5.16
C TYR A 67 4.95 11.27 -4.25
N ARG A 68 5.35 10.12 -3.70
CA ARG A 68 6.55 10.02 -2.83
C ARG A 68 7.85 10.34 -3.55
N ASN A 69 7.93 10.29 -4.90
CA ASN A 69 9.14 10.66 -5.62
C ASN A 69 9.48 12.13 -5.43
N ASP A 70 8.46 13.00 -5.42
CA ASP A 70 8.60 14.43 -5.17
C ASP A 70 8.46 14.78 -3.68
N HIS A 71 7.93 13.84 -2.86
CA HIS A 71 7.68 13.98 -1.43
C HIS A 71 8.31 12.82 -0.64
N PRO A 72 9.65 12.68 -0.64
CA PRO A 72 10.34 11.49 -0.10
C PRO A 72 10.11 11.27 1.40
N THR A 73 9.69 12.29 2.14
CA THR A 73 9.31 12.18 3.56
C THR A 73 8.06 11.33 3.77
N THR A 74 7.26 11.08 2.74
CA THR A 74 6.07 10.21 2.80
C THR A 74 6.42 8.73 2.62
N GLY A 75 7.66 8.41 2.24
CA GLY A 75 8.09 7.03 2.03
C GLY A 75 7.78 6.09 3.19
N PRO A 76 8.08 6.43 4.46
CA PRO A 76 7.77 5.59 5.61
C PRO A 76 6.26 5.36 5.83
N TRP A 77 5.37 6.18 5.27
CA TRP A 77 3.93 6.03 5.44
C TRP A 77 3.37 4.74 4.81
N HIS A 78 4.10 4.18 3.85
CA HIS A 78 3.72 2.96 3.12
C HIS A 78 3.96 1.67 3.92
N PHE A 79 4.65 1.73 5.08
CA PHE A 79 5.13 0.56 5.78
C PHE A 79 4.79 0.58 7.27
N THR A 80 4.80 -0.60 7.87
CA THR A 80 4.82 -0.80 9.31
C THR A 80 5.92 -1.81 9.62
N ASP A 81 7.08 -1.33 10.05
CA ASP A 81 8.34 -2.10 10.14
C ASP A 81 8.39 -2.98 11.38
N ILE A 82 7.53 -4.01 11.47
CA ILE A 82 7.50 -4.97 12.57
C ILE A 82 8.67 -5.95 12.40
N PRO A 83 9.62 -6.07 13.37
CA PRO A 83 10.69 -7.06 13.26
C PRO A 83 10.14 -8.48 13.18
N GLY A 84 10.69 -9.33 12.28
CA GLY A 84 10.24 -10.69 12.06
C GLY A 84 10.41 -11.62 13.29
N SER A 85 11.24 -11.21 14.26
CA SER A 85 11.37 -11.86 15.56
C SER A 85 10.24 -11.51 16.55
N GLN A 86 9.37 -10.58 16.19
CA GLN A 86 8.25 -10.11 17.02
C GLN A 86 6.94 -10.66 16.47
N GLU A 87 6.02 -10.98 17.36
CA GLU A 87 4.69 -11.47 16.98
C GLU A 87 3.69 -10.34 16.73
N ARG A 88 3.95 -9.15 17.29
CA ARG A 88 2.99 -8.06 17.32
C ARG A 88 3.64 -6.69 17.17
N TYR A 89 2.85 -5.81 16.57
CA TYR A 89 3.15 -4.39 16.47
C TYR A 89 3.29 -3.71 17.82
N ASP A 90 4.35 -2.91 17.94
CA ASP A 90 4.53 -1.91 19.01
C ASP A 90 4.75 -0.54 18.38
N ARG A 91 3.86 0.41 18.69
CA ARG A 91 3.86 1.73 18.05
C ARG A 91 5.18 2.50 18.25
N MET A 92 5.82 2.34 19.39
CA MET A 92 7.05 3.09 19.66
C MET A 92 8.27 2.50 18.96
N ARG A 93 8.26 1.20 18.71
CA ARG A 93 9.31 0.47 18.02
C ARG A 93 9.15 0.52 16.51
N ASP A 94 7.92 0.28 15.98
CA ASP A 94 7.66 -0.06 14.59
C ASP A 94 7.11 1.12 13.77
N CYS A 95 6.80 2.24 14.41
CA CYS A 95 6.29 3.45 13.79
C CYS A 95 7.21 4.62 14.17
N PRO A 96 8.18 4.99 13.32
CA PRO A 96 9.17 6.01 13.66
C PRO A 96 8.53 7.40 13.82
N ALA A 97 9.10 8.24 14.68
CA ALA A 97 8.70 9.63 14.74
C ALA A 97 9.16 10.38 13.49
N PRO A 98 8.40 11.38 13.02
CA PRO A 98 8.85 12.26 11.95
C PRO A 98 10.19 12.89 12.28
N PRO A 99 11.18 12.90 11.35
CA PRO A 99 12.51 13.41 11.62
C PRO A 99 12.54 14.89 12.03
N LEU A 100 11.61 15.68 11.49
CA LEU A 100 11.53 17.13 11.77
C LEU A 100 10.71 17.46 13.03
N ASP A 101 9.88 16.53 13.51
CA ASP A 101 9.12 16.65 14.74
C ASP A 101 9.07 15.34 15.52
N PRO A 102 10.14 15.02 16.30
CA PRO A 102 10.21 13.77 17.05
C PRO A 102 9.13 13.61 18.13
N LYS A 103 8.42 14.70 18.47
CA LYS A 103 7.34 14.72 19.47
C LYS A 103 5.95 14.72 18.83
N ALA A 104 5.86 14.67 17.49
CA ALA A 104 4.59 14.64 16.80
C ALA A 104 3.69 13.53 17.34
N ALA A 105 2.41 13.85 17.50
CA ALA A 105 1.40 12.86 17.90
C ALA A 105 1.18 11.79 16.82
N ILE A 106 1.30 12.18 15.55
CA ILE A 106 1.21 11.32 14.38
C ILE A 106 2.61 10.89 13.97
N ARG A 107 2.83 9.59 13.84
CA ARG A 107 4.12 9.00 13.49
C ARG A 107 4.15 8.57 12.02
N ASP A 108 5.32 8.22 11.53
CA ASP A 108 5.56 7.87 10.12
C ASP A 108 5.49 6.35 9.91
N CYS A 109 4.29 5.81 9.90
CA CYS A 109 3.98 4.44 9.46
C CYS A 109 2.55 4.38 8.91
N SER A 110 2.20 3.31 8.20
CA SER A 110 0.89 3.16 7.56
C SER A 110 -0.26 3.26 8.57
N ILE A 111 -0.16 2.65 9.75
CA ILE A 111 -1.22 2.67 10.77
C ILE A 111 -1.54 4.09 11.21
N ASP A 112 -0.54 4.86 11.65
CA ASP A 112 -0.75 6.22 12.17
C ASP A 112 -1.25 7.15 11.07
N ARG A 113 -0.77 7.00 9.83
CA ARG A 113 -1.18 7.82 8.69
C ARG A 113 -2.60 7.50 8.22
N ILE A 114 -3.00 6.24 8.20
CA ILE A 114 -4.40 5.86 7.93
C ILE A 114 -5.32 6.50 8.97
N ILE A 115 -5.02 6.37 10.27
CA ILE A 115 -5.81 7.01 11.35
C ILE A 115 -5.91 8.52 11.14
N TYR A 116 -4.80 9.16 10.77
CA TYR A 116 -4.77 10.59 10.51
C TYR A 116 -5.72 10.98 9.37
N PHE A 117 -5.61 10.32 8.21
CA PHE A 117 -6.45 10.63 7.04
C PHE A 117 -7.92 10.31 7.25
N GLU A 118 -8.24 9.21 7.95
CA GLU A 118 -9.63 8.92 8.36
C GLU A 118 -10.22 10.03 9.22
N ASN A 119 -9.44 10.59 10.16
CA ASN A 119 -9.91 11.67 11.02
C ASN A 119 -10.02 13.01 10.28
N GLN A 120 -9.09 13.32 9.37
CA GLN A 120 -9.14 14.52 8.53
C GLN A 120 -10.39 14.51 7.64
N LEU A 121 -10.67 13.39 6.96
CA LEU A 121 -11.84 13.25 6.07
C LEU A 121 -13.20 13.31 6.79
N LYS A 122 -13.23 13.11 8.11
CA LYS A 122 -14.45 13.36 8.93
C LYS A 122 -14.71 14.84 9.20
N ASN A 123 -13.73 15.72 8.96
CA ASN A 123 -13.88 17.15 9.15
C ASN A 123 -14.64 17.78 7.96
N PRO A 124 -15.88 18.26 8.15
CA PRO A 124 -16.66 18.82 7.05
C PRO A 124 -16.10 20.14 6.51
N ASN A 125 -15.17 20.77 7.24
CA ASN A 125 -14.52 22.02 6.86
C ASN A 125 -13.12 21.82 6.27
N LEU A 126 -12.69 20.57 6.00
CA LEU A 126 -11.41 20.30 5.38
C LEU A 126 -11.37 20.92 3.97
N PRO A 127 -10.32 21.69 3.60
CA PRO A 127 -10.18 22.24 2.25
C PRO A 127 -10.26 21.15 1.18
N LYS A 128 -10.82 21.46 0.00
CA LYS A 128 -11.08 20.47 -1.06
C LYS A 128 -9.82 19.81 -1.59
N ASP A 129 -8.73 20.54 -1.69
CA ASP A 129 -7.42 20.02 -2.10
C ASP A 129 -6.84 19.06 -1.06
N GLU A 130 -7.02 19.36 0.23
CA GLU A 130 -6.65 18.46 1.32
C GLU A 130 -7.56 17.23 1.33
N GLN A 131 -8.88 17.37 1.13
CA GLN A 131 -9.80 16.23 1.00
C GLN A 131 -9.37 15.28 -0.11
N LEU A 132 -8.97 15.81 -1.27
CA LEU A 132 -8.51 15.02 -2.41
C LEU A 132 -7.19 14.30 -2.10
N LEU A 133 -6.23 15.00 -1.48
CA LEU A 133 -4.95 14.44 -1.07
C LEU A 133 -5.16 13.31 -0.05
N ASP A 134 -5.91 13.58 1.00
CA ASP A 134 -6.14 12.63 2.10
C ASP A 134 -6.91 11.40 1.63
N LEU A 135 -7.89 11.56 0.74
CA LEU A 135 -8.63 10.43 0.17
C LEU A 135 -7.73 9.54 -0.70
N LYS A 136 -6.88 10.13 -1.55
CA LYS A 136 -5.93 9.37 -2.37
C LYS A 136 -4.95 8.58 -1.51
N LEU A 137 -4.40 9.22 -0.47
CA LEU A 137 -3.49 8.58 0.48
C LEU A 137 -4.20 7.46 1.27
N LEU A 138 -5.40 7.69 1.76
CA LEU A 138 -6.18 6.66 2.47
C LEU A 138 -6.45 5.43 1.58
N ILE A 139 -6.87 5.64 0.32
CA ILE A 139 -7.12 4.57 -0.65
C ILE A 139 -5.86 3.72 -0.84
N HIS A 140 -4.71 4.35 -1.04
CA HIS A 140 -3.44 3.68 -1.28
C HIS A 140 -2.94 2.93 -0.03
N LEU A 141 -2.81 3.64 1.10
CA LEU A 141 -2.22 3.09 2.33
C LEU A 141 -3.04 1.96 2.94
N MET A 142 -4.38 1.93 2.71
CA MET A 142 -5.18 0.80 3.11
C MET A 142 -4.81 -0.46 2.30
N GLY A 143 -4.45 -0.32 1.04
CA GLY A 143 -3.87 -1.39 0.24
C GLY A 143 -2.52 -1.86 0.80
N ASP A 144 -1.61 -0.92 1.09
CA ASP A 144 -0.28 -1.19 1.63
C ASP A 144 -0.32 -1.99 2.94
N LEU A 145 -1.21 -1.61 3.85
CA LEU A 145 -1.38 -2.30 5.13
C LEU A 145 -1.73 -3.79 4.94
N HIS A 146 -2.35 -4.14 3.81
CA HIS A 146 -2.75 -5.50 3.46
C HIS A 146 -1.73 -6.23 2.57
N GLN A 147 -0.62 -5.59 2.18
CA GLN A 147 0.52 -6.26 1.56
C GLN A 147 1.41 -6.83 2.67
N PRO A 148 1.55 -8.16 2.79
CA PRO A 148 2.27 -8.77 3.90
C PRO A 148 3.67 -8.20 4.10
N LEU A 149 4.47 -8.06 3.05
CA LEU A 149 5.86 -7.60 3.15
C LEU A 149 6.02 -6.10 3.45
N HIS A 150 4.92 -5.34 3.46
CA HIS A 150 4.88 -3.97 3.99
C HIS A 150 4.80 -3.92 5.52
N ASN A 151 4.65 -5.07 6.17
CA ASN A 151 4.51 -5.16 7.61
C ASN A 151 5.65 -5.98 8.25
N ILE A 152 6.82 -6.02 7.62
CA ILE A 152 8.01 -6.71 8.13
C ILE A 152 9.28 -5.90 7.84
N LEU A 153 10.13 -5.73 8.87
CA LEU A 153 11.35 -4.91 8.79
C LEU A 153 12.48 -5.60 8.01
N GLU A 154 12.61 -6.93 8.13
CA GLU A 154 13.76 -7.70 7.66
C GLU A 154 14.04 -7.48 6.18
N ALA A 155 15.32 -7.30 5.86
CA ALA A 155 15.80 -7.12 4.49
C ALA A 155 14.99 -6.07 3.70
N LYS A 156 14.53 -5.01 4.38
CA LYS A 156 13.66 -3.95 3.83
C LYS A 156 12.37 -4.55 3.25
N GLY A 157 11.60 -5.28 4.06
CA GLY A 157 10.39 -5.95 3.59
C GLY A 157 10.68 -7.00 2.51
N GLY A 158 11.86 -7.64 2.50
CA GLY A 158 12.23 -8.62 1.48
C GLY A 158 12.83 -8.06 0.19
N ASN A 159 12.96 -6.72 0.03
CA ASN A 159 13.60 -6.12 -1.15
C ASN A 159 15.06 -6.57 -1.36
N ASN A 160 15.76 -6.90 -0.29
CA ASN A 160 17.14 -7.40 -0.34
C ASN A 160 17.24 -8.93 -0.51
N ILE A 161 16.12 -9.64 -0.58
CA ILE A 161 16.06 -11.09 -0.82
C ILE A 161 15.91 -11.34 -2.31
N LYS A 162 16.99 -11.73 -2.98
CA LYS A 162 16.93 -12.11 -4.40
C LYS A 162 16.27 -13.47 -4.55
N VAL A 163 15.46 -13.62 -5.59
CA VAL A 163 14.76 -14.87 -5.91
C VAL A 163 14.88 -15.20 -7.39
N VAL A 164 14.62 -16.44 -7.75
CA VAL A 164 14.38 -16.87 -9.14
C VAL A 164 12.87 -17.01 -9.32
N GLU A 165 12.26 -16.04 -9.97
CA GLU A 165 10.80 -15.94 -10.09
C GLU A 165 10.33 -16.63 -11.38
N PHE A 166 9.65 -17.77 -11.24
CA PHE A 166 9.14 -18.58 -12.37
C PHE A 166 10.19 -18.87 -13.45
N GLY A 167 11.45 -19.02 -13.04
CA GLY A 167 12.60 -19.24 -13.94
C GLY A 167 13.32 -17.98 -14.38
N ALA A 168 12.79 -16.79 -14.09
CA ALA A 168 13.43 -15.52 -14.38
C ALA A 168 14.37 -15.07 -13.24
N LEU A 169 15.52 -14.50 -13.59
CA LEU A 169 16.44 -13.85 -12.64
C LEU A 169 16.23 -12.34 -12.59
N ASN A 170 15.62 -11.77 -13.64
CA ASN A 170 15.32 -10.35 -13.74
C ASN A 170 13.82 -10.15 -13.99
N CYS A 171 13.23 -9.25 -13.22
CA CYS A 171 11.87 -8.80 -13.27
C CYS A 171 11.88 -7.30 -13.60
N ASP A 172 11.23 -6.88 -14.68
CA ASP A 172 11.15 -5.48 -15.13
C ASP A 172 12.51 -4.76 -15.25
N GLY A 173 13.54 -5.50 -15.71
CA GLY A 173 14.88 -4.97 -15.90
C GLY A 173 15.76 -4.98 -14.65
N TRP A 174 15.28 -5.44 -13.51
CA TRP A 174 15.98 -5.54 -12.23
C TRP A 174 16.03 -6.98 -11.73
N PRO A 175 17.00 -7.35 -10.87
CA PRO A 175 16.98 -8.66 -10.23
C PRO A 175 15.69 -8.89 -9.45
N CYS A 176 14.98 -9.99 -9.74
CA CYS A 176 13.77 -10.34 -9.01
C CYS A 176 14.05 -10.43 -7.50
N ASN A 177 13.14 -9.94 -6.69
CA ASN A 177 13.26 -9.98 -5.24
C ASN A 177 11.93 -10.40 -4.59
N LEU A 178 12.01 -10.83 -3.33
CA LEU A 178 10.83 -11.36 -2.63
C LEU A 178 9.71 -10.31 -2.50
N HIS A 179 10.08 -9.05 -2.26
CA HIS A 179 9.11 -7.95 -2.14
C HIS A 179 8.33 -7.77 -3.44
N SER A 180 9.04 -7.58 -4.56
CA SER A 180 8.40 -7.40 -5.87
C SER A 180 7.58 -8.63 -6.32
N THR A 181 7.99 -9.84 -5.92
CA THR A 181 7.18 -11.05 -6.13
C THR A 181 5.80 -10.93 -5.51
N TRP A 182 5.71 -10.34 -4.30
CA TRP A 182 4.43 -10.12 -3.63
C TRP A 182 3.68 -8.91 -4.16
N ASP A 183 4.38 -7.84 -4.53
CA ASP A 183 3.74 -6.63 -5.07
C ASP A 183 3.03 -6.89 -6.40
N HIS A 184 3.65 -7.67 -7.29
CA HIS A 184 3.11 -7.92 -8.63
C HIS A 184 3.34 -9.34 -9.15
N GLY A 185 4.48 -9.99 -8.88
CA GLY A 185 4.82 -11.27 -9.52
C GLY A 185 3.77 -12.36 -9.36
N LEU A 186 3.16 -12.51 -8.16
CA LEU A 186 2.09 -13.47 -7.92
C LEU A 186 0.78 -13.04 -8.60
N ILE A 187 0.47 -11.74 -8.64
CA ILE A 187 -0.70 -11.18 -9.29
C ILE A 187 -0.60 -11.41 -10.81
N ASP A 188 0.53 -11.03 -11.40
CA ASP A 188 0.78 -11.16 -12.84
C ASP A 188 0.76 -12.63 -13.29
N HIS A 189 1.33 -13.52 -12.45
CA HIS A 189 1.33 -14.96 -12.75
C HIS A 189 -0.09 -15.57 -12.75
N ARG A 190 -1.07 -14.94 -12.12
CA ARG A 190 -2.50 -15.27 -12.22
C ARG A 190 -3.02 -15.15 -13.66
N ASN A 191 -2.43 -14.26 -14.44
CA ASN A 191 -2.73 -13.99 -15.84
C ASN A 191 -4.24 -13.76 -16.10
N LEU A 192 -4.86 -12.94 -15.27
CA LEU A 192 -6.26 -12.53 -15.40
C LEU A 192 -6.33 -11.07 -15.85
N SER A 193 -7.35 -10.71 -16.62
CA SER A 193 -7.66 -9.29 -16.80
C SER A 193 -8.22 -8.71 -15.49
N GLU A 194 -8.01 -7.41 -15.25
CA GLU A 194 -8.50 -6.68 -14.07
C GLU A 194 -9.96 -7.04 -13.72
N LYS A 195 -10.87 -6.98 -14.72
CA LYS A 195 -12.26 -7.37 -14.51
C LYS A 195 -12.43 -8.80 -14.00
N LYS A 196 -11.73 -9.77 -14.61
CA LYS A 196 -11.82 -11.18 -14.21
C LYS A 196 -11.24 -11.39 -12.81
N TYR A 197 -10.20 -10.63 -12.46
CA TYR A 197 -9.63 -10.74 -11.14
C TYR A 197 -10.58 -10.15 -10.07
N VAL A 198 -11.21 -9.02 -10.32
CA VAL A 198 -12.26 -8.47 -9.44
C VAL A 198 -13.42 -9.46 -9.30
N ASP A 199 -13.90 -10.06 -10.40
CA ASP A 199 -14.95 -11.09 -10.35
C ASP A 199 -14.53 -12.30 -9.47
N LEU A 200 -13.24 -12.70 -9.52
CA LEU A 200 -12.66 -13.74 -8.66
C LEU A 200 -12.66 -13.32 -7.19
N LEU A 201 -12.21 -12.09 -6.88
CA LEU A 201 -12.17 -11.56 -5.52
C LEU A 201 -13.57 -11.48 -4.92
N GLU A 202 -14.56 -11.01 -5.68
CA GLU A 202 -15.97 -10.97 -5.25
C GLU A 202 -16.54 -12.38 -4.98
N ALA A 203 -16.17 -13.36 -5.80
CA ALA A 203 -16.54 -14.76 -5.58
C ALA A 203 -15.86 -15.32 -4.30
N THR A 204 -14.60 -14.95 -4.06
CA THR A 204 -13.82 -15.33 -2.87
C THR A 204 -14.43 -14.73 -1.61
N ILE A 205 -14.80 -13.45 -1.64
CA ILE A 205 -15.49 -12.74 -0.55
C ILE A 205 -16.72 -13.53 -0.09
N LYS A 206 -17.58 -13.88 -1.03
CA LYS A 206 -18.82 -14.64 -0.76
C LYS A 206 -18.51 -16.05 -0.25
N LYS A 207 -17.62 -16.77 -0.92
CA LYS A 207 -17.28 -18.17 -0.59
C LYS A 207 -16.67 -18.31 0.80
N ARG A 208 -15.83 -17.34 1.21
CA ARG A 208 -15.06 -17.37 2.47
C ARG A 208 -15.67 -16.51 3.57
N ASN A 209 -16.80 -15.84 3.30
CA ASN A 209 -17.46 -14.91 4.22
C ASN A 209 -16.51 -13.78 4.71
N LEU A 210 -15.71 -13.21 3.81
CA LEU A 210 -14.72 -12.20 4.16
C LEU A 210 -15.37 -10.87 4.59
N GLU A 211 -16.63 -10.59 4.23
CA GLU A 211 -17.34 -9.42 4.74
C GLU A 211 -17.41 -9.43 6.27
N GLN A 212 -17.69 -10.58 6.88
CA GLN A 212 -17.68 -10.71 8.35
C GLN A 212 -16.26 -10.54 8.90
N GLU A 213 -15.25 -11.14 8.29
CA GLU A 213 -13.86 -10.99 8.71
C GLU A 213 -13.38 -9.54 8.62
N ALA A 214 -13.81 -8.80 7.60
CA ALA A 214 -13.47 -7.39 7.41
C ALA A 214 -13.98 -6.48 8.53
N THR A 215 -14.98 -6.90 9.32
CA THR A 215 -15.48 -6.15 10.48
C THR A 215 -14.73 -6.47 11.77
N VAL A 216 -13.86 -7.49 11.79
CA VAL A 216 -13.13 -7.92 12.98
C VAL A 216 -11.81 -7.17 13.11
N GLY A 217 -11.53 -6.70 14.31
CA GLY A 217 -10.27 -6.04 14.64
C GLY A 217 -10.22 -4.56 14.25
N ASN A 218 -9.00 -4.08 14.10
CA ASN A 218 -8.65 -2.71 13.73
C ASN A 218 -7.32 -2.72 12.95
N LEU A 219 -6.81 -1.55 12.58
CA LEU A 219 -5.56 -1.41 11.83
C LEU A 219 -4.38 -2.16 12.45
N VAL A 220 -4.24 -2.14 13.78
CA VAL A 220 -3.18 -2.90 14.49
C VAL A 220 -3.38 -4.41 14.32
N HIS A 221 -4.62 -4.89 14.43
CA HIS A 221 -4.94 -6.30 14.20
C HIS A 221 -4.63 -6.71 12.76
N TRP A 222 -4.97 -5.87 11.78
CA TRP A 222 -4.75 -6.16 10.36
C TRP A 222 -3.26 -6.11 9.99
N ALA A 223 -2.50 -5.16 10.55
CA ALA A 223 -1.04 -5.14 10.41
C ALA A 223 -0.38 -6.41 10.98
N ASN A 224 -0.81 -6.85 12.17
CA ASN A 224 -0.33 -8.11 12.76
C ASN A 224 -0.70 -9.34 11.91
N GLN A 225 -1.89 -9.35 11.29
CA GLN A 225 -2.28 -10.40 10.34
C GLN A 225 -1.37 -10.40 9.10
N SER A 226 -1.13 -9.24 8.52
CA SER A 226 -0.22 -9.07 7.37
C SER A 226 1.21 -9.47 7.74
N HIS A 227 1.69 -9.08 8.93
CA HIS A 227 3.00 -9.49 9.45
C HIS A 227 3.14 -11.00 9.60
N PHE A 228 2.12 -11.67 10.15
CA PHE A 228 2.10 -13.14 10.24
C PHE A 228 2.23 -13.78 8.85
N TYR A 229 1.50 -13.27 7.86
CA TYR A 229 1.62 -13.77 6.49
C TYR A 229 2.99 -13.48 5.88
N ALA A 230 3.64 -12.36 6.21
CA ALA A 230 5.00 -12.07 5.77
C ALA A 230 6.00 -13.09 6.31
N GLN A 231 5.88 -13.50 7.58
CA GLN A 231 6.71 -14.55 8.18
C GLN A 231 6.51 -15.90 7.48
N GLU A 232 5.25 -16.29 7.21
CA GLU A 232 4.90 -17.54 6.51
C GLU A 232 5.33 -17.56 5.03
N ALA A 233 5.41 -16.37 4.40
CA ALA A 233 5.80 -16.18 3.02
C ALA A 233 7.33 -16.13 2.82
N TRP A 234 8.08 -15.96 3.91
CA TRP A 234 9.50 -15.65 3.86
C TRP A 234 10.33 -16.74 3.17
N LEU A 235 11.25 -16.30 2.32
CA LEU A 235 12.17 -17.16 1.60
C LEU A 235 13.63 -16.73 1.88
N PRO A 236 14.57 -17.67 1.99
CA PRO A 236 16.00 -17.37 1.97
C PRO A 236 16.44 -16.76 0.63
N ASN A 237 17.53 -15.99 0.68
CA ASN A 237 18.11 -15.43 -0.54
C ASN A 237 18.51 -16.51 -1.56
N GLY A 238 18.18 -16.31 -2.83
CA GLY A 238 18.43 -17.25 -3.92
C GLY A 238 17.36 -18.35 -4.08
N SER A 239 16.28 -18.29 -3.31
CA SER A 239 15.19 -19.27 -3.40
C SER A 239 14.43 -19.21 -4.73
N LEU A 240 13.72 -20.31 -5.03
CA LEU A 240 12.86 -20.40 -6.20
C LEU A 240 11.42 -20.05 -5.83
N VAL A 241 10.88 -19.03 -6.49
CA VAL A 241 9.44 -18.81 -6.58
C VAL A 241 8.92 -19.64 -7.75
N ASN A 242 8.38 -20.78 -7.42
CA ASN A 242 7.88 -21.77 -8.37
C ASN A 242 6.38 -21.98 -8.22
N LYS A 243 5.82 -22.93 -8.98
CA LYS A 243 4.40 -23.27 -8.93
C LYS A 243 3.92 -23.60 -7.51
N ALA A 244 4.69 -24.35 -6.71
CA ALA A 244 4.29 -24.72 -5.35
C ALA A 244 4.22 -23.49 -4.42
N TYR A 245 5.19 -22.57 -4.55
CA TYR A 245 5.16 -21.31 -3.81
C TYR A 245 3.97 -20.44 -4.23
N PHE A 246 3.70 -20.36 -5.53
CA PHE A 246 2.53 -19.65 -6.06
C PHE A 246 1.22 -20.23 -5.50
N GLU A 247 0.98 -21.53 -5.64
CA GLU A 247 -0.26 -22.18 -5.20
C GLU A 247 -0.51 -22.01 -3.69
N LYS A 248 0.56 -22.01 -2.87
CA LYS A 248 0.47 -21.75 -1.44
C LYS A 248 0.05 -20.31 -1.15
N ASN A 249 0.67 -19.34 -1.82
CA ASN A 249 0.61 -17.94 -1.40
C ASN A 249 -0.43 -17.10 -2.16
N ILE A 250 -0.85 -17.49 -3.36
CA ILE A 250 -1.83 -16.75 -4.14
C ILE A 250 -3.19 -16.63 -3.42
N VAL A 251 -3.53 -17.60 -2.59
CA VAL A 251 -4.76 -17.57 -1.78
C VAL A 251 -4.67 -16.47 -0.73
N ILE A 252 -3.48 -16.24 -0.14
CA ILE A 252 -3.25 -15.15 0.81
C ILE A 252 -3.33 -13.80 0.08
N VAL A 253 -2.73 -13.70 -1.11
CA VAL A 253 -2.80 -12.49 -1.95
C VAL A 253 -4.26 -12.14 -2.26
N ASP A 254 -5.06 -13.11 -2.73
CA ASP A 254 -6.48 -12.90 -3.05
C ASP A 254 -7.26 -12.43 -1.80
N ASP A 255 -7.03 -13.04 -0.65
CA ASP A 255 -7.69 -12.65 0.59
C ASP A 255 -7.29 -11.24 1.05
N GLN A 256 -6.00 -10.91 0.99
CA GLN A 256 -5.50 -9.60 1.42
C GLN A 256 -5.99 -8.48 0.49
N LEU A 257 -6.03 -8.69 -0.82
CA LEU A 257 -6.63 -7.75 -1.77
C LEU A 257 -8.12 -7.53 -1.47
N ALA A 258 -8.86 -8.62 -1.24
CA ALA A 258 -10.29 -8.57 -0.92
C ALA A 258 -10.55 -7.88 0.43
N LEU A 259 -9.83 -8.27 1.49
CA LEU A 259 -9.95 -7.69 2.83
C LEU A 259 -9.55 -6.22 2.84
N GLY A 260 -8.47 -5.85 2.15
CA GLY A 260 -8.07 -4.45 2.01
C GLY A 260 -9.17 -3.60 1.39
N GLY A 261 -9.80 -4.10 0.32
CA GLY A 261 -10.94 -3.44 -0.32
C GLY A 261 -12.17 -3.31 0.58
N LEU A 262 -12.57 -4.40 1.24
CA LEU A 262 -13.72 -4.39 2.16
C LEU A 262 -13.49 -3.44 3.36
N ARG A 263 -12.29 -3.47 3.94
CA ARG A 263 -11.93 -2.61 5.09
C ARG A 263 -11.84 -1.13 4.68
N LEU A 264 -11.33 -0.84 3.48
CA LEU A 264 -11.38 0.50 2.91
C LEU A 264 -12.84 0.97 2.71
N ALA A 265 -13.70 0.12 2.15
CA ALA A 265 -15.12 0.44 1.99
C ALA A 265 -15.79 0.72 3.35
N ASN A 266 -15.53 -0.12 4.36
CA ASN A 266 -16.05 0.07 5.71
C ASN A 266 -15.59 1.40 6.32
N ALA A 267 -14.31 1.77 6.15
CA ALA A 267 -13.78 3.05 6.61
C ALA A 267 -14.48 4.23 5.92
N LEU A 268 -14.58 4.20 4.59
CA LEU A 268 -15.23 5.26 3.81
C LEU A 268 -16.74 5.36 4.10
N ASN A 269 -17.43 4.23 4.29
CA ASN A 269 -18.83 4.19 4.68
C ASN A 269 -19.06 4.79 6.08
N ALA A 270 -18.10 4.61 7.00
CA ALA A 270 -18.14 5.20 8.33
C ALA A 270 -17.78 6.71 8.34
N ILE A 271 -16.90 7.15 7.43
CA ILE A 271 -16.54 8.55 7.27
C ILE A 271 -17.68 9.34 6.64
N PHE A 272 -18.23 8.85 5.53
CA PHE A 272 -19.23 9.56 4.72
C PHE A 272 -20.65 9.07 5.02
N THR A 273 -21.25 9.60 6.09
CA THR A 273 -22.60 9.20 6.54
C THR A 273 -23.71 10.14 6.06
N THR A 274 -23.36 11.30 5.50
CA THR A 274 -24.29 12.30 4.95
C THR A 274 -23.92 12.62 3.50
N PRO A 275 -24.91 12.99 2.65
CA PRO A 275 -24.62 13.40 1.27
C PRO A 275 -23.65 14.58 1.21
N PRO A 276 -22.86 14.71 0.14
CA PRO A 276 -22.00 15.88 -0.05
C PRO A 276 -22.84 17.17 -0.15
N PRO A 277 -22.31 18.33 0.23
CA PRO A 277 -22.97 19.61 0.05
C PRO A 277 -23.43 19.79 -1.40
N SER A 278 -24.66 20.26 -1.61
CA SER A 278 -25.17 20.59 -2.95
C SER A 278 -24.37 21.76 -3.55
N ALA A 279 -24.19 21.76 -4.87
CA ALA A 279 -23.50 22.85 -5.58
C ALA A 279 -24.13 24.25 -5.36
N GLU A 280 -25.38 24.31 -4.87
CA GLU A 280 -26.09 25.55 -4.55
C GLU A 280 -25.70 26.16 -3.19
N THR A 281 -25.05 25.40 -2.31
CA THR A 281 -24.68 25.87 -0.96
C THR A 281 -23.32 26.57 -0.93
N ILE A 282 -22.63 26.63 -2.07
CA ILE A 282 -21.31 27.29 -2.23
C ILE A 282 -21.51 28.63 -2.95
N LYS A 283 -22.25 29.56 -2.32
CA LYS A 283 -22.32 30.97 -2.76
C LYS A 283 -21.81 31.89 -1.66
#